data_d9b2e5126e3cb84008e6e0ceae6d29d2
#
_entry.id   d9b2e5126e3cb84008e6e0ceae6d29d2
#
_cell.length_a   1.000
_cell.length_b   1.000
_cell.length_c   1.000
_cell.angle_alpha   90.00
_cell.angle_beta   90.00
_cell.angle_gamma   90.00
#
_symmetry.space_group_name_H-M   'P 1'
#
loop_
_entity.id
_entity.type
_entity.pdbx_description
1 polymer ?
#
loop_
_entity_poly.entity_id
_entity_poly.type
_entity_poly.pdbx_seq_one_letter_code
_entity_poly.pdbx_strand_id
1 'polypeptide(L)'
;CVAGIGASIDVKSELLTTDSQSQSVSVTMPQDEVVAGDRVLDVDGRMVDMPQQTTAITDSSTLAALLGSNAYRQAAGTAESSESASDGASDVTFTLQWRLKTPIDVWSLPPTAFYAQHDEQACVVSDGKPVAVTVIGSRLGRSMATVDSGAALGKVRTNPQGGKPCR
;
A
#
# COMPACT_ATOMS: atom_id res chain seq x y z
N CYS A 1 -12.93 24.09 24.32
CA CYS A 1 -13.55 24.03 25.66
C CYS A 1 -14.34 25.29 25.93
N VAL A 2 -15.62 25.18 26.28
CA VAL A 2 -16.52 26.33 26.52
C VAL A 2 -16.45 26.79 27.97
N ALA A 3 -15.97 25.96 28.88
CA ALA A 3 -15.85 26.32 30.30
C ALA A 3 -14.39 26.47 30.73
N GLY A 4 -14.06 27.59 31.41
CA GLY A 4 -12.76 27.81 32.04
C GLY A 4 -12.67 27.21 33.45
N ILE A 5 -11.46 27.12 33.99
CA ILE A 5 -11.22 26.66 35.37
C ILE A 5 -11.96 27.53 36.36
N GLY A 6 -12.85 26.95 37.21
CA GLY A 6 -13.63 27.64 38.21
C GLY A 6 -15.00 28.16 37.74
N ALA A 7 -15.41 27.88 36.50
CA ALA A 7 -16.75 28.24 36.03
C ALA A 7 -17.80 27.29 36.62
N SER A 8 -18.94 27.85 37.03
CA SER A 8 -20.11 27.05 37.44
C SER A 8 -20.73 26.41 36.21
N ILE A 9 -20.97 25.10 36.29
CA ILE A 9 -21.52 24.32 35.18
C ILE A 9 -22.90 23.84 35.58
N ASP A 10 -23.91 24.22 34.80
CA ASP A 10 -25.27 23.72 34.96
C ASP A 10 -25.41 22.28 34.31
N VAL A 11 -26.32 21.47 34.80
CA VAL A 11 -26.53 20.09 34.33
C VAL A 11 -26.89 20.00 32.83
N LYS A 12 -27.23 21.10 32.21
CA LYS A 12 -27.52 21.24 30.75
C LYS A 12 -26.49 22.05 29.97
N SER A 13 -25.38 22.43 30.60
CA SER A 13 -24.34 23.20 29.94
C SER A 13 -23.56 22.32 28.95
N GLU A 14 -23.40 22.79 27.74
CA GLU A 14 -22.55 22.18 26.73
C GLU A 14 -21.08 22.39 27.12
N LEU A 15 -20.38 21.31 27.49
CA LEU A 15 -19.01 21.35 27.99
C LEU A 15 -17.98 21.27 26.85
N LEU A 16 -18.37 20.62 25.75
CA LEU A 16 -17.51 20.38 24.59
C LEU A 16 -18.36 20.43 23.32
N THR A 17 -18.03 21.36 22.45
CA THR A 17 -18.47 21.31 21.05
C THR A 17 -17.34 20.72 20.24
N THR A 18 -17.52 19.54 19.68
CA THR A 18 -16.61 19.02 18.65
C THR A 18 -17.10 19.52 17.31
N ASP A 19 -16.31 20.33 16.66
CA ASP A 19 -16.54 20.69 15.27
C ASP A 19 -16.39 19.43 14.42
N SER A 20 -17.48 18.98 13.83
CA SER A 20 -17.48 17.85 12.91
C SER A 20 -16.96 18.31 11.54
N GLN A 21 -15.71 18.73 11.49
CA GLN A 21 -15.08 18.92 10.19
C GLN A 21 -14.99 17.56 9.52
N SER A 22 -15.46 17.51 8.27
CA SER A 22 -15.31 16.34 7.42
C SER A 22 -13.82 16.10 7.20
N GLN A 23 -13.22 15.29 8.06
CA GLN A 23 -11.83 14.90 7.91
C GLN A 23 -11.77 13.83 6.83
N SER A 24 -10.89 14.04 5.89
CA SER A 24 -10.55 13.04 4.88
C SER A 24 -9.07 12.77 4.95
N VAL A 25 -8.68 11.52 4.72
CA VAL A 25 -7.28 11.13 4.56
C VAL A 25 -7.03 10.86 3.09
N SER A 26 -6.17 11.66 2.46
CA SER A 26 -5.73 11.42 1.09
C SER A 26 -4.76 10.23 1.06
N VAL A 27 -4.94 9.35 0.08
CA VAL A 27 -4.10 8.16 -0.10
C VAL A 27 -3.17 8.39 -1.29
N THR A 28 -1.87 8.42 -1.04
CA THR A 28 -0.85 8.46 -2.08
C THR A 28 -0.24 7.06 -2.22
N MET A 29 -0.38 6.49 -3.39
CA MET A 29 0.19 5.18 -3.70
C MET A 29 1.62 5.33 -4.21
N PRO A 30 2.52 4.35 -3.95
CA PRO A 30 3.82 4.30 -4.61
C PRO A 30 3.63 4.33 -6.13
N GLN A 31 4.50 5.07 -6.84
CA GLN A 31 4.45 5.17 -8.30
C GLN A 31 5.08 3.97 -9.01
N ASP A 32 5.76 3.09 -8.25
CA ASP A 32 6.32 1.86 -8.80
C ASP A 32 5.20 0.89 -9.15
N GLU A 33 5.44 0.04 -10.15
CA GLU A 33 4.51 -0.96 -10.68
C GLU A 33 3.78 -1.72 -9.57
N VAL A 34 2.55 -1.33 -9.35
CA VAL A 34 1.71 -1.89 -8.30
C VAL A 34 0.78 -2.91 -8.92
N VAL A 35 0.93 -4.16 -8.55
CA VAL A 35 0.03 -5.23 -8.99
C VAL A 35 -1.42 -4.82 -8.75
N ALA A 36 -2.27 -4.93 -9.77
CA ALA A 36 -3.68 -4.61 -9.69
C ALA A 36 -4.41 -5.50 -8.66
N GLY A 37 -5.41 -4.95 -8.00
CA GLY A 37 -6.25 -5.67 -7.03
C GLY A 37 -6.57 -4.87 -5.77
N ASP A 38 -7.64 -5.26 -5.10
CA ASP A 38 -8.01 -4.69 -3.81
C ASP A 38 -6.96 -4.96 -2.76
N ARG A 39 -6.84 -4.05 -1.82
CA ARG A 39 -5.83 -4.10 -0.77
C ARG A 39 -6.44 -4.06 0.61
N VAL A 40 -5.65 -4.43 1.59
CA VAL A 40 -5.94 -4.21 2.99
C VAL A 40 -4.80 -3.40 3.61
N LEU A 41 -5.16 -2.40 4.40
CA LEU A 41 -4.23 -1.65 5.24
C LEU A 41 -4.10 -2.34 6.58
N ASP A 42 -2.89 -2.42 7.10
CA ASP A 42 -2.64 -2.81 8.47
C ASP A 42 -2.58 -1.55 9.35
N VAL A 43 -3.58 -1.40 10.20
CA VAL A 43 -3.68 -0.30 11.16
C VAL A 43 -3.57 -0.89 12.56
N ASP A 44 -2.37 -0.92 13.10
CA ASP A 44 -2.08 -1.49 14.43
C ASP A 44 -2.59 -2.93 14.61
N GLY A 45 -2.44 -3.76 13.59
CA GLY A 45 -2.92 -5.15 13.58
C GLY A 45 -4.37 -5.33 13.15
N ARG A 46 -5.11 -4.24 12.93
CA ARG A 46 -6.45 -4.27 12.34
C ARG A 46 -6.38 -4.11 10.84
N MET A 47 -6.99 -5.05 10.11
CA MET A 47 -7.09 -4.98 8.66
C MET A 47 -8.27 -4.13 8.23
N VAL A 48 -8.01 -3.11 7.42
CA VAL A 48 -9.02 -2.22 6.84
C VAL A 48 -9.03 -2.41 5.33
N ASP A 49 -10.19 -2.73 4.78
CA ASP A 49 -10.35 -2.92 3.34
C ASP A 49 -10.15 -1.60 2.59
N MET A 50 -9.38 -1.64 1.53
CA MET A 50 -9.12 -0.51 0.66
C MET A 50 -9.27 -0.93 -0.82
N PRO A 51 -10.35 -0.52 -1.49
CA PRO A 51 -10.54 -0.75 -2.92
C PRO A 51 -9.37 -0.21 -3.75
N GLN A 52 -9.09 -0.83 -4.89
CA GLN A 52 -7.93 -0.55 -5.74
C GLN A 52 -7.79 0.94 -6.13
N GLN A 53 -8.89 1.64 -6.32
CA GLN A 53 -8.89 3.04 -6.80
C GLN A 53 -9.15 4.07 -5.69
N THR A 54 -8.93 3.69 -4.43
CA THR A 54 -9.13 4.61 -3.32
C THR A 54 -8.07 5.70 -3.33
N THR A 55 -8.47 6.94 -3.53
CA THR A 55 -7.61 8.13 -3.46
C THR A 55 -7.83 8.94 -2.19
N ALA A 56 -8.97 8.73 -1.53
CA ALA A 56 -9.29 9.38 -0.26
C ALA A 56 -10.16 8.46 0.61
N ILE A 57 -9.98 8.54 1.90
CA ILE A 57 -10.77 7.82 2.90
C ILE A 57 -11.64 8.85 3.62
N THR A 58 -12.95 8.66 3.55
CA THR A 58 -13.98 9.53 4.15
C THR A 58 -14.89 8.80 5.14
N ASP A 59 -14.80 7.45 5.16
CA ASP A 59 -15.57 6.65 6.11
C ASP A 59 -15.16 6.93 7.54
N SER A 60 -16.11 7.33 8.38
CA SER A 60 -15.86 7.78 9.76
C SER A 60 -15.22 6.71 10.64
N SER A 61 -15.58 5.44 10.45
CA SER A 61 -15.02 4.32 11.22
C SER A 61 -13.56 4.06 10.87
N THR A 62 -13.24 4.13 9.59
CA THR A 62 -11.88 3.99 9.07
C THR A 62 -11.03 5.20 9.46
N LEU A 63 -11.57 6.42 9.34
CA LEU A 63 -10.89 7.64 9.79
C LEU A 63 -10.56 7.57 11.27
N ALA A 64 -11.49 7.17 12.12
CA ALA A 64 -11.25 7.03 13.55
C ALA A 64 -10.12 6.03 13.84
N ALA A 65 -10.08 4.90 13.12
CA ALA A 65 -9.01 3.91 13.25
C ALA A 65 -7.65 4.48 12.81
N LEU A 66 -7.60 5.20 11.69
CA LEU A 66 -6.38 5.80 11.15
C LEU A 66 -5.83 6.88 12.07
N LEU A 67 -6.66 7.81 12.50
CA LEU A 67 -6.28 8.91 13.40
C LEU A 67 -5.93 8.42 14.81
N GLY A 68 -6.49 7.29 15.24
CA GLY A 68 -6.12 6.62 16.49
C GLY A 68 -4.87 5.77 16.39
N SER A 69 -4.30 5.56 15.20
CA SER A 69 -3.16 4.65 15.00
C SER A 69 -1.85 5.19 15.60
N ASN A 70 -0.95 4.26 15.92
CA ASN A 70 0.40 4.60 16.38
C ASN A 70 1.17 5.37 15.31
N ALA A 71 1.00 5.03 14.02
CA ALA A 71 1.65 5.72 12.91
C ALA A 71 1.25 7.20 12.85
N TYR A 72 -0.06 7.49 12.95
CA TYR A 72 -0.54 8.87 12.99
C TYR A 72 -0.05 9.63 14.23
N ARG A 73 -0.15 9.03 15.43
CA ARG A 73 0.30 9.69 16.68
C ARG A 73 1.79 10.03 16.67
N GLN A 74 2.62 9.15 16.11
CA GLN A 74 4.05 9.43 15.98
C GLN A 74 4.31 10.57 15.00
N ALA A 75 3.63 10.58 13.84
CA ALA A 75 3.76 11.65 12.86
C ALA A 75 3.27 12.99 13.38
N ALA A 76 2.12 13.03 14.06
CA ALA A 76 1.57 14.25 14.68
C ALA A 76 2.48 14.79 15.78
N GLY A 77 3.04 13.94 16.65
CA GLY A 77 3.96 14.35 17.71
C GLY A 77 5.29 14.91 17.18
N THR A 78 5.76 14.45 16.00
CA THR A 78 6.91 15.07 15.33
C THR A 78 6.57 16.39 14.66
N ALA A 79 5.36 16.56 14.16
CA ALA A 79 4.90 17.81 13.56
C ALA A 79 4.79 18.95 14.59
N GLU A 80 4.32 18.64 15.80
CA GLU A 80 4.22 19.63 16.90
C GLU A 80 5.58 20.09 17.43
N SER A 81 6.61 19.28 17.30
CA SER A 81 7.98 19.62 17.77
C SER A 81 8.76 20.50 16.79
N SER A 82 8.30 20.68 15.56
CA SER A 82 8.90 21.62 14.62
C SER A 82 8.24 23.00 14.79
N GLU A 83 8.98 23.94 15.41
CA GLU A 83 8.58 25.33 15.72
C GLU A 83 8.29 26.23 14.50
N SER A 84 7.62 25.72 13.49
CA SER A 84 7.14 26.48 12.34
C SER A 84 5.63 26.33 12.18
N ALA A 85 4.91 26.44 13.29
CA ALA A 85 3.45 26.54 13.24
C ALA A 85 3.05 27.93 12.72
N SER A 86 3.09 28.10 11.41
CA SER A 86 2.23 29.07 10.75
C SER A 86 0.79 28.56 10.83
N ASP A 87 -0.12 29.48 11.12
CA ASP A 87 -1.55 29.36 11.40
C ASP A 87 -2.38 28.66 10.28
N GLY A 88 -2.06 27.42 9.96
CA GLY A 88 -2.76 26.57 8.99
C GLY A 88 -2.73 25.11 9.47
N ALA A 89 -3.83 24.40 9.30
CA ALA A 89 -3.94 22.98 9.61
C ALA A 89 -2.71 22.23 9.07
N SER A 90 -1.85 21.75 9.96
CA SER A 90 -0.63 21.04 9.58
C SER A 90 -1.03 19.70 8.94
N ASP A 91 -0.72 19.51 7.66
CA ASP A 91 -0.92 18.25 6.98
C ASP A 91 0.02 17.20 7.58
N VAL A 92 -0.53 16.29 8.36
CA VAL A 92 0.22 15.19 8.95
C VAL A 92 0.30 14.06 7.94
N THR A 93 1.50 13.76 7.47
CA THR A 93 1.77 12.62 6.58
C THR A 93 2.31 11.45 7.37
N PHE A 94 1.72 10.27 7.19
CA PHE A 94 2.16 9.03 7.82
C PHE A 94 2.09 7.86 6.85
N THR A 95 2.90 6.83 7.11
CA THR A 95 3.01 5.66 6.24
C THR A 95 2.39 4.45 6.93
N LEU A 96 1.58 3.71 6.19
CA LEU A 96 1.00 2.43 6.60
C LEU A 96 1.45 1.31 5.69
N GLN A 97 1.50 0.10 6.22
CA GLN A 97 1.72 -1.08 5.42
C GLN A 97 0.42 -1.54 4.78
N TRP A 98 0.51 -1.93 3.53
CA TRP A 98 -0.61 -2.49 2.78
C TRP A 98 -0.21 -3.76 2.06
N ARG A 99 -1.17 -4.62 1.80
CA ARG A 99 -0.97 -5.85 1.02
C ARG A 99 -2.20 -6.13 0.16
N LEU A 100 -2.03 -6.97 -0.85
CA LEU A 100 -3.16 -7.47 -1.62
C LEU A 100 -4.14 -8.19 -0.69
N LYS A 101 -5.44 -7.93 -0.87
CA LYS A 101 -6.50 -8.64 -0.15
C LYS A 101 -6.53 -10.12 -0.55
N THR A 102 -6.34 -10.40 -1.83
CA THR A 102 -6.18 -11.74 -2.37
C THR A 102 -4.71 -11.95 -2.75
N PRO A 103 -3.96 -12.79 -2.02
CA PRO A 103 -2.58 -13.11 -2.39
C PRO A 103 -2.50 -13.73 -3.77
N ILE A 104 -1.41 -13.47 -4.47
CA ILE A 104 -1.09 -14.10 -5.76
C ILE A 104 0.18 -14.94 -5.61
N ASP A 105 0.22 -16.07 -6.29
CA ASP A 105 1.41 -16.90 -6.35
C ASP A 105 2.40 -16.33 -7.36
N VAL A 106 3.63 -16.14 -6.91
CA VAL A 106 4.70 -15.56 -7.72
C VAL A 106 5.96 -16.42 -7.68
N TRP A 107 6.66 -16.46 -8.79
CA TRP A 107 7.96 -17.10 -8.93
C TRP A 107 9.06 -16.05 -8.80
N SER A 108 9.99 -16.27 -7.89
CA SER A 108 11.15 -15.40 -7.73
C SER A 108 12.32 -15.95 -8.54
N LEU A 109 12.62 -15.30 -9.64
CA LEU A 109 13.62 -15.75 -10.63
C LEU A 109 14.77 -14.72 -10.73
N PRO A 110 15.99 -15.15 -11.05
CA PRO A 110 17.06 -14.23 -11.39
C PRO A 110 16.75 -13.54 -12.72
N PRO A 111 17.09 -12.26 -12.92
CA PRO A 111 16.85 -11.54 -14.16
C PRO A 111 17.43 -12.24 -15.41
N THR A 112 18.50 -12.97 -15.23
CA THR A 112 19.16 -13.75 -16.31
C THR A 112 18.35 -14.95 -16.78
N ALA A 113 17.27 -15.34 -16.12
CA ALA A 113 16.38 -16.40 -16.56
C ALA A 113 15.38 -15.96 -17.64
N PHE A 114 15.17 -14.66 -17.79
CA PHE A 114 14.22 -14.10 -18.72
C PHE A 114 14.86 -13.85 -20.08
N TYR A 115 14.08 -14.04 -21.14
CA TYR A 115 14.45 -13.70 -22.51
C TYR A 115 13.22 -13.25 -23.31
N ALA A 116 13.42 -12.68 -24.49
CA ALA A 116 12.37 -12.08 -25.31
C ALA A 116 11.43 -11.18 -24.53
N GLN A 117 12.02 -10.37 -23.63
CA GLN A 117 11.29 -9.46 -22.76
C GLN A 117 10.76 -8.27 -23.58
N HIS A 118 9.47 -8.00 -23.38
CA HIS A 118 8.77 -6.85 -23.95
C HIS A 118 7.77 -6.35 -22.90
N ASP A 119 7.98 -5.13 -22.42
CA ASP A 119 7.24 -4.56 -21.30
C ASP A 119 7.29 -5.49 -20.08
N GLU A 120 6.15 -5.82 -19.52
CA GLU A 120 6.01 -6.74 -18.38
C GLU A 120 6.08 -8.22 -18.78
N GLN A 121 6.04 -8.51 -20.08
CA GLN A 121 5.97 -9.87 -20.59
C GLN A 121 7.36 -10.40 -20.94
N ALA A 122 7.62 -11.65 -20.56
CA ALA A 122 8.87 -12.32 -20.83
C ALA A 122 8.66 -13.80 -21.05
N CYS A 123 9.70 -14.47 -21.54
CA CYS A 123 9.74 -15.90 -21.63
C CYS A 123 10.79 -16.46 -20.66
N VAL A 124 10.51 -17.61 -20.10
CA VAL A 124 11.49 -18.44 -19.37
C VAL A 124 11.54 -19.84 -19.97
N VAL A 125 12.64 -20.55 -19.78
CA VAL A 125 12.73 -21.95 -20.15
C VAL A 125 12.57 -22.80 -18.88
N SER A 126 11.45 -23.51 -18.80
CA SER A 126 11.15 -24.43 -17.70
C SER A 126 11.10 -25.85 -18.22
N ASP A 127 11.89 -26.74 -17.63
CA ASP A 127 12.04 -28.14 -18.07
C ASP A 127 12.29 -28.30 -19.57
N GLY A 128 13.08 -27.38 -20.13
CA GLY A 128 13.43 -27.37 -21.54
C GLY A 128 12.36 -26.80 -22.49
N LYS A 129 11.24 -26.33 -21.97
CA LYS A 129 10.15 -25.74 -22.76
C LYS A 129 10.04 -24.24 -22.50
N PRO A 130 9.75 -23.44 -23.53
CA PRO A 130 9.47 -22.02 -23.35
C PRO A 130 8.11 -21.84 -22.65
N VAL A 131 8.07 -20.97 -21.66
CA VAL A 131 6.86 -20.61 -20.89
C VAL A 131 6.74 -19.10 -20.86
N ALA A 132 5.54 -18.60 -21.17
CA ALA A 132 5.22 -17.18 -21.07
C ALA A 132 4.96 -16.81 -19.61
N VAL A 133 5.53 -15.67 -19.20
CA VAL A 133 5.41 -15.14 -17.84
C VAL A 133 5.21 -13.64 -17.90
N THR A 134 4.49 -13.11 -16.90
CA THR A 134 4.36 -11.67 -16.68
C THR A 134 5.20 -11.27 -15.48
N VAL A 135 6.15 -10.36 -15.67
CA VAL A 135 6.99 -9.81 -14.61
C VAL A 135 6.20 -8.74 -13.87
N ILE A 136 5.98 -8.94 -12.59
CA ILE A 136 5.16 -8.06 -11.76
C ILE A 136 5.97 -7.16 -10.82
N GLY A 137 7.28 -7.28 -10.85
CA GLY A 137 8.18 -6.45 -10.07
C GLY A 137 9.55 -7.06 -9.89
N SER A 138 10.48 -6.26 -9.39
CA SER A 138 11.85 -6.67 -9.10
C SER A 138 12.30 -6.12 -7.75
N ARG A 139 12.95 -6.95 -6.96
CA ARG A 139 13.49 -6.55 -5.66
C ARG A 139 14.76 -7.32 -5.33
N LEU A 140 15.79 -6.62 -4.84
CA LEU A 140 17.04 -7.22 -4.37
C LEU A 140 17.71 -8.15 -5.40
N GLY A 141 17.69 -7.76 -6.68
CA GLY A 141 18.29 -8.53 -7.76
C GLY A 141 17.51 -9.78 -8.17
N ARG A 142 16.26 -9.89 -7.77
CA ARG A 142 15.33 -10.94 -8.19
C ARG A 142 14.09 -10.32 -8.81
N SER A 143 13.59 -10.92 -9.87
CA SER A 143 12.33 -10.53 -10.49
C SER A 143 11.23 -11.49 -10.07
N MET A 144 10.07 -10.94 -9.78
CA MET A 144 8.87 -11.68 -9.43
C MET A 144 8.01 -11.79 -10.67
N ALA A 145 7.60 -13.00 -11.01
CA ALA A 145 6.79 -13.24 -12.19
C ALA A 145 5.64 -14.21 -11.90
N THR A 146 4.54 -14.01 -12.59
CA THR A 146 3.42 -14.94 -12.66
C THR A 146 3.50 -15.73 -13.96
N VAL A 147 2.96 -16.93 -13.95
CA VAL A 147 2.87 -17.76 -15.16
C VAL A 147 1.50 -17.55 -15.79
N ASP A 148 1.46 -17.11 -17.04
CA ASP A 148 0.20 -16.76 -17.72
C ASP A 148 -0.81 -17.93 -17.78
N SER A 149 -0.31 -19.16 -17.86
CA SER A 149 -1.14 -20.36 -17.84
C SER A 149 -1.54 -20.83 -16.43
N GLY A 150 -1.05 -20.19 -15.38
CA GLY A 150 -1.22 -20.66 -13.99
C GLY A 150 -0.49 -21.96 -13.66
N ALA A 151 0.34 -22.46 -14.57
CA ALA A 151 1.08 -23.70 -14.36
C ALA A 151 2.28 -23.49 -13.43
N ALA A 152 2.66 -24.52 -12.70
CA ALA A 152 3.89 -24.49 -11.91
C ALA A 152 5.12 -24.54 -12.82
N LEU A 153 6.15 -23.76 -12.47
CA LEU A 153 7.46 -23.86 -13.12
C LEU A 153 8.26 -25.01 -12.48
N GLY A 154 8.88 -25.80 -13.32
CA GLY A 154 9.87 -26.81 -12.90
C GLY A 154 11.28 -26.21 -12.80
N LYS A 155 12.27 -26.90 -13.38
CA LYS A 155 13.65 -26.39 -13.43
C LYS A 155 13.79 -25.26 -14.45
N VAL A 156 14.00 -24.04 -13.97
CA VAL A 156 14.19 -22.88 -14.83
C VAL A 156 15.66 -22.73 -15.19
N ARG A 157 15.94 -22.60 -16.50
CA ARG A 157 17.29 -22.35 -17.00
C ARG A 157 17.65 -20.88 -16.77
N THR A 158 18.75 -20.65 -16.11
CA THR A 158 19.38 -19.33 -16.03
C THR A 158 20.23 -19.10 -17.27
N ASN A 159 20.04 -17.99 -17.96
CA ASN A 159 20.74 -17.64 -19.22
C ASN A 159 20.34 -18.50 -20.45
N PRO A 160 19.05 -18.50 -20.83
CA PRO A 160 18.59 -19.17 -22.05
C PRO A 160 19.02 -18.39 -23.28
N GLN A 161 20.12 -18.80 -23.92
CA GLN A 161 20.58 -18.17 -25.18
C GLN A 161 19.74 -18.66 -26.37
N GLY A 162 19.26 -17.71 -27.18
CA GLY A 162 18.62 -18.01 -28.47
C GLY A 162 17.28 -18.74 -28.40
N GLY A 163 16.57 -18.61 -27.28
CA GLY A 163 15.24 -19.19 -27.16
C GLY A 163 14.26 -18.62 -28.18
N LYS A 164 13.44 -19.49 -28.82
CA LYS A 164 12.30 -19.01 -29.61
C LYS A 164 11.34 -18.26 -28.70
N PRO A 165 10.69 -17.17 -29.17
CA PRO A 165 9.63 -16.51 -28.42
C PRO A 165 8.59 -17.55 -27.98
N CYS A 166 8.08 -17.39 -26.76
CA CYS A 166 7.09 -18.31 -26.17
C CYS A 166 5.64 -17.97 -26.62
N ARG A 167 5.50 -17.12 -27.60
CA ARG A 167 4.24 -16.68 -28.23
C ARG A 167 4.30 -16.89 -29.72
#